data_90a43251aaec97811df70b2ece58fde5
#
_entry.id   90a43251aaec97811df70b2ece58fde5
#
_cell.length_a   1.000
_cell.length_b   1.000
_cell.length_c   1.000
_cell.angle_alpha   90.00
_cell.angle_beta   90.00
_cell.angle_gamma   90.00
#
_symmetry.space_group_name_H-M   'P 1'
#
loop_
_entity.id
_entity.type
_entity.pdbx_description
1 polymer ?
#
loop_
_entity_poly.entity_id
_entity_poly.type
_entity_poly.pdbx_seq_one_letter_code
_entity_poly.pdbx_strand_id
1 'polypeptide(L)'
;MAKFSLFCIPLAFFSNLCYYLGTMLTTKKKQNIIKKSQLHDKDTGSPEVQIAILSKRIDELAGHLKEHKKDNSSRRGLIKMVADRRNHLKYLENTDKARFISESKKIKA
;
A
#
# COMPACT_ATOMS: atom_id res chain seq x y z
N MET A 1 1.16 52.15 -5.17
CA MET A 1 0.86 51.33 -3.99
C MET A 1 0.02 50.15 -4.46
N ALA A 2 0.65 49.00 -4.68
CA ALA A 2 -0.03 47.80 -5.12
C ALA A 2 -0.52 47.05 -3.89
N LYS A 3 -1.82 47.03 -3.68
CA LYS A 3 -2.46 46.07 -2.74
C LYS A 3 -2.46 44.69 -3.40
N PHE A 4 -1.55 43.84 -2.97
CA PHE A 4 -1.62 42.44 -3.28
C PHE A 4 -2.84 41.86 -2.58
N SER A 5 -3.89 41.65 -3.34
CA SER A 5 -5.06 40.88 -2.95
C SER A 5 -4.61 39.45 -2.70
N LEU A 6 -4.56 39.02 -1.45
CA LEU A 6 -4.39 37.62 -1.11
C LEU A 6 -5.52 36.84 -1.77
N PHE A 7 -5.17 36.10 -2.79
CA PHE A 7 -6.05 35.09 -3.38
C PHE A 7 -6.33 34.05 -2.30
N CYS A 8 -7.52 34.12 -1.76
CA CYS A 8 -8.06 33.11 -0.85
C CYS A 8 -8.22 31.81 -1.65
N ILE A 9 -7.19 30.99 -1.70
CA ILE A 9 -7.29 29.62 -2.18
C ILE A 9 -8.22 28.91 -1.20
N PRO A 10 -9.38 28.36 -1.63
CA PRO A 10 -10.33 27.77 -0.70
C PRO A 10 -9.67 26.63 0.07
N LEU A 11 -9.76 26.72 1.39
CA LEU A 11 -9.23 25.73 2.35
C LEU A 11 -9.65 24.31 2.04
N ALA A 12 -10.74 24.14 1.28
CA ALA A 12 -11.24 22.86 0.80
C ALA A 12 -10.31 22.13 -0.18
N PHE A 13 -9.43 22.85 -0.90
CA PHE A 13 -8.48 22.24 -1.83
C PHE A 13 -7.25 21.69 -1.10
N PHE A 14 -6.92 22.25 0.06
CA PHE A 14 -5.78 21.80 0.87
C PHE A 14 -6.08 20.49 1.62
N SER A 15 -7.32 20.25 2.00
CA SER A 15 -7.71 19.00 2.69
C SER A 15 -7.64 17.79 1.76
N ASN A 16 -7.94 17.95 0.46
CA ASN A 16 -7.83 16.85 -0.51
C ASN A 16 -6.38 16.49 -0.86
N LEU A 17 -5.46 17.48 -0.87
CA LEU A 17 -4.04 17.21 -1.15
C LEU A 17 -3.35 16.52 0.03
N CYS A 18 -3.73 16.87 1.27
CA CYS A 18 -3.23 16.20 2.47
C CYS A 18 -3.76 14.76 2.59
N TYR A 19 -4.96 14.50 2.08
CA TYR A 19 -5.57 13.17 2.04
C TYR A 19 -4.84 12.24 1.07
N TYR A 20 -4.40 12.76 -0.09
CA TYR A 20 -3.63 11.98 -1.08
C TYR A 20 -2.23 11.60 -0.57
N LEU A 21 -1.63 12.42 0.30
CA LEU A 21 -0.33 12.14 0.92
C LEU A 21 -0.42 11.14 2.09
N GLY A 22 -1.59 11.00 2.72
CA GLY A 22 -1.80 10.12 3.87
C GLY A 22 -2.00 8.63 3.52
N THR A 23 -2.41 8.32 2.28
CA THR A 23 -2.70 6.95 1.85
C THR A 23 -1.50 6.21 1.25
N MET A 24 -0.37 6.88 1.09
CA MET A 24 0.87 6.24 0.65
C MET A 24 1.69 5.80 1.86
N LEU A 25 2.05 4.52 1.90
CA LEU A 25 3.05 3.99 2.83
C LEU A 25 4.28 4.92 2.86
N THR A 26 4.54 5.54 4.00
CA THR A 26 5.73 6.38 4.16
C THR A 26 6.98 5.53 3.93
N THR A 27 8.03 6.15 3.38
CA THR A 27 9.30 5.46 3.09
C THR A 27 9.83 4.69 4.31
N LYS A 28 9.72 5.25 5.50
CA LYS A 28 10.14 4.60 6.77
C LYS A 28 9.32 3.33 7.06
N LYS A 29 8.00 3.37 6.90
CA LYS A 29 7.13 2.20 7.08
C LYS A 29 7.46 1.10 6.07
N LYS A 30 7.65 1.48 4.80
CA LYS A 30 8.03 0.55 3.74
C LYS A 30 9.36 -0.13 4.03
N GLN A 31 10.39 0.62 4.45
CA GLN A 31 11.69 0.07 4.83
C GLN A 31 11.60 -0.93 6.00
N ASN A 32 10.78 -0.63 7.00
CA ASN A 32 10.57 -1.54 8.14
C ASN A 32 9.90 -2.85 7.72
N ILE A 33 8.98 -2.81 6.76
CA ILE A 33 8.33 -4.01 6.21
C ILE A 33 9.34 -4.84 5.41
N ILE A 34 10.14 -4.19 4.56
CA ILE A 34 11.19 -4.82 3.77
C ILE A 34 12.17 -5.56 4.69
N LYS A 35 12.71 -4.89 5.72
CA LYS A 35 13.65 -5.48 6.69
C LYS A 35 13.11 -6.72 7.41
N LYS A 36 11.78 -6.81 7.61
CA LYS A 36 11.15 -7.98 8.24
C LYS A 36 10.94 -9.16 7.32
N SER A 37 10.87 -8.92 6.01
CA SER A 37 10.50 -9.93 5.01
C SER A 37 11.62 -10.24 4.02
N GLN A 38 12.71 -9.48 4.04
CA GLN A 38 13.87 -9.70 3.17
C GLN A 38 14.59 -10.98 3.49
N LEU A 39 15.08 -11.68 2.47
CA LEU A 39 15.95 -12.85 2.59
C LEU A 39 17.42 -12.46 2.69
N HIS A 40 17.80 -11.32 2.10
CA HIS A 40 19.16 -10.74 2.09
C HIS A 40 19.08 -9.23 2.33
N ASP A 41 20.12 -8.61 2.89
CA ASP A 41 20.16 -7.18 3.24
C ASP A 41 19.84 -6.21 2.09
N LYS A 42 20.07 -6.62 0.84
CA LYS A 42 19.74 -5.84 -0.38
C LYS A 42 18.47 -6.29 -1.09
N ASP A 43 17.74 -7.23 -0.51
CA ASP A 43 16.54 -7.78 -1.15
C ASP A 43 15.35 -6.83 -0.98
N THR A 44 14.89 -6.30 -2.09
CA THR A 44 13.70 -5.44 -2.17
C THR A 44 12.66 -5.94 -3.16
N GLY A 45 13.01 -6.97 -3.95
CA GLY A 45 12.24 -7.44 -5.10
C GLY A 45 11.69 -8.85 -4.98
N SER A 46 12.03 -9.60 -3.93
CA SER A 46 11.51 -10.95 -3.75
C SER A 46 9.99 -10.97 -3.63
N PRO A 47 9.34 -12.04 -4.07
CA PRO A 47 7.88 -12.15 -4.00
C PRO A 47 7.37 -12.04 -2.56
N GLU A 48 8.11 -12.50 -1.57
CA GLU A 48 7.79 -12.39 -0.15
C GLU A 48 7.72 -10.92 0.31
N VAL A 49 8.72 -10.13 -0.07
CA VAL A 49 8.75 -8.67 0.23
C VAL A 49 7.61 -7.96 -0.47
N GLN A 50 7.33 -8.28 -1.73
CA GLN A 50 6.23 -7.70 -2.48
C GLN A 50 4.87 -8.03 -1.86
N ILE A 51 4.66 -9.28 -1.44
CA ILE A 51 3.43 -9.71 -0.74
C ILE A 51 3.27 -8.94 0.57
N ALA A 52 4.33 -8.76 1.35
CA ALA A 52 4.28 -8.03 2.62
C ALA A 52 3.91 -6.55 2.41
N ILE A 53 4.49 -5.89 1.42
CA ILE A 53 4.19 -4.49 1.07
C ILE A 53 2.74 -4.36 0.58
N LEU A 54 2.29 -5.24 -0.31
CA LEU A 54 0.93 -5.24 -0.84
C LEU A 54 -0.10 -5.48 0.28
N SER A 55 0.17 -6.40 1.21
CA SER A 55 -0.72 -6.67 2.35
C SER A 55 -0.92 -5.41 3.20
N LYS A 56 0.14 -4.68 3.53
CA LYS A 56 0.02 -3.43 4.28
C LYS A 56 -0.72 -2.32 3.53
N ARG A 57 -0.49 -2.20 2.23
CA ARG A 57 -1.23 -1.25 1.39
C ARG A 57 -2.72 -1.58 1.32
N ILE A 58 -3.05 -2.85 1.21
CA ILE A 58 -4.44 -3.33 1.20
C ILE A 58 -5.12 -2.97 2.52
N ASP A 59 -4.46 -3.18 3.67
CA ASP A 59 -5.00 -2.85 4.99
C ASP A 59 -5.26 -1.34 5.14
N GLU A 60 -4.31 -0.50 4.74
CA GLU A 60 -4.45 0.96 4.78
C GLU A 60 -5.59 1.44 3.87
N LEU A 61 -5.66 0.91 2.66
CA LEU A 61 -6.69 1.29 1.70
C LEU A 61 -8.08 0.76 2.09
N ALA A 62 -8.16 -0.42 2.70
CA ALA A 62 -9.39 -0.94 3.27
C ALA A 62 -9.91 -0.05 4.42
N GLY A 63 -9.00 0.46 5.27
CA GLY A 63 -9.32 1.45 6.28
C GLY A 63 -9.90 2.73 5.68
N HIS A 64 -9.22 3.29 4.67
CA HIS A 64 -9.68 4.47 3.94
C HIS A 64 -11.10 4.28 3.36
N LEU A 65 -11.37 3.13 2.74
CA LEU A 65 -12.68 2.85 2.13
C LEU A 65 -13.82 2.64 3.15
N LYS A 66 -13.51 2.33 4.40
CA LYS A 66 -14.53 2.32 5.48
C LYS A 66 -15.05 3.72 5.77
N GLU A 67 -14.18 4.73 5.73
CA GLU A 67 -14.52 6.14 5.93
C GLU A 67 -15.10 6.75 4.66
N HIS A 68 -14.53 6.45 3.50
CA HIS A 68 -14.87 7.01 2.19
C HIS A 68 -15.51 5.98 1.27
N LYS A 69 -16.74 5.56 1.58
CA LYS A 69 -17.47 4.50 0.85
C LYS A 69 -17.75 4.82 -0.63
N LYS A 70 -17.75 6.09 -1.02
CA LYS A 70 -18.03 6.53 -2.39
C LYS A 70 -16.79 6.65 -3.28
N ASP A 71 -15.59 6.38 -2.76
CA ASP A 71 -14.34 6.47 -3.53
C ASP A 71 -14.16 5.23 -4.42
N ASN A 72 -14.70 5.32 -5.63
CA ASN A 72 -14.61 4.26 -6.64
C ASN A 72 -13.19 4.09 -7.20
N SER A 73 -12.38 5.15 -7.18
CA SER A 73 -10.98 5.10 -7.65
C SER A 73 -10.14 4.22 -6.73
N SER A 74 -10.19 4.48 -5.42
CA SER A 74 -9.50 3.67 -4.41
C SER A 74 -10.01 2.22 -4.39
N ARG A 75 -11.31 2.00 -4.64
CA ARG A 75 -11.87 0.64 -4.73
C ARG A 75 -11.28 -0.15 -5.89
N ARG A 76 -11.13 0.46 -7.08
CA ARG A 76 -10.43 -0.19 -8.21
C ARG A 76 -8.97 -0.49 -7.89
N GLY A 77 -8.28 0.46 -7.24
CA GLY A 77 -6.91 0.27 -6.77
C GLY A 77 -6.77 -0.90 -5.79
N LEU A 78 -7.71 -1.04 -4.84
CA LEU A 78 -7.74 -2.15 -3.89
C LEU A 78 -7.86 -3.50 -4.61
N ILE A 79 -8.80 -3.62 -5.54
CA ILE A 79 -9.01 -4.86 -6.31
C ILE A 79 -7.74 -5.24 -7.08
N LYS A 80 -7.08 -4.25 -7.71
CA LYS A 80 -5.82 -4.48 -8.42
C LYS A 80 -4.73 -5.00 -7.49
N MET A 81 -4.52 -4.37 -6.33
CA MET A 81 -3.51 -4.82 -5.36
C MET A 81 -3.78 -6.21 -4.80
N VAL A 82 -5.04 -6.58 -4.61
CA VAL A 82 -5.43 -7.95 -4.20
C VAL A 82 -5.11 -8.95 -5.30
N ALA A 83 -5.35 -8.62 -6.57
CA ALA A 83 -4.99 -9.47 -7.71
C ALA A 83 -3.47 -9.65 -7.82
N ASP A 84 -2.70 -8.56 -7.71
CA ASP A 84 -1.23 -8.61 -7.76
C ASP A 84 -0.67 -9.49 -6.61
N ARG A 85 -1.20 -9.35 -5.39
CA ARG A 85 -0.83 -10.22 -4.27
C ARG A 85 -1.10 -11.69 -4.55
N ARG A 86 -2.25 -12.03 -5.15
CA ARG A 86 -2.57 -13.41 -5.54
C ARG A 86 -1.61 -13.95 -6.59
N ASN A 87 -1.21 -13.13 -7.55
CA ASN A 87 -0.25 -13.53 -8.58
C ASN A 87 1.13 -13.86 -7.97
N HIS A 88 1.61 -13.06 -7.02
CA HIS A 88 2.86 -13.36 -6.31
C HIS A 88 2.76 -14.63 -5.47
N LEU A 89 1.63 -14.87 -4.79
CA LEU A 89 1.40 -16.12 -4.04
C LEU A 89 1.36 -17.34 -4.96
N LYS A 90 0.69 -17.25 -6.11
CA LYS A 90 0.65 -18.32 -7.10
C LYS A 90 2.04 -18.61 -7.68
N TYR A 91 2.85 -17.58 -7.89
CA TYR A 91 4.23 -17.76 -8.31
C TYR A 91 5.03 -18.55 -7.26
N LEU A 92 4.92 -18.17 -5.97
CA LEU A 92 5.58 -18.92 -4.88
C LEU A 92 5.09 -20.37 -4.77
N GLU A 93 3.80 -20.61 -4.94
CA GLU A 93 3.23 -21.97 -4.91
C GLU A 93 3.85 -22.86 -5.97
N ASN A 94 4.11 -22.31 -7.17
CA ASN A 94 4.71 -23.05 -8.27
C ASN A 94 6.23 -23.23 -8.13
N THR A 95 6.92 -22.27 -7.48
CA THR A 95 8.37 -22.27 -7.36
C THR A 95 8.83 -22.96 -6.07
N ASP A 96 8.28 -22.56 -4.92
CA ASP A 96 8.71 -23.02 -3.59
C ASP A 96 7.53 -23.19 -2.63
N LYS A 97 7.00 -24.39 -2.54
CA LYS A 97 5.86 -24.72 -1.66
C LYS A 97 6.12 -24.43 -0.17
N ALA A 98 7.37 -24.62 0.30
CA ALA A 98 7.73 -24.36 1.69
C ALA A 98 7.61 -22.85 2.04
N ARG A 99 8.09 -21.97 1.17
CA ARG A 99 7.98 -20.51 1.33
C ARG A 99 6.53 -20.06 1.20
N PHE A 100 5.77 -20.63 0.28
CA PHE A 100 4.34 -20.34 0.15
C PHE A 100 3.57 -20.63 1.44
N ILE A 101 3.82 -21.78 2.09
CA ILE A 101 3.17 -22.15 3.35
C ILE A 101 3.50 -21.16 4.46
N SER A 102 4.75 -20.70 4.56
CA SER A 102 5.17 -19.71 5.57
C SER A 102 4.50 -18.35 5.35
N GLU A 103 4.45 -17.86 4.11
CA GLU A 103 3.80 -16.58 3.77
C GLU A 103 2.27 -16.64 3.90
N SER A 104 1.65 -17.74 3.51
CA SER A 104 0.20 -17.93 3.65
C SER A 104 -0.26 -17.91 5.11
N LYS A 105 0.55 -18.43 6.04
CA LYS A 105 0.30 -18.34 7.49
C LYS A 105 0.36 -16.91 8.00
N LYS A 106 1.33 -16.10 7.55
CA LYS A 106 1.47 -14.68 7.93
C LYS A 106 0.28 -13.83 7.47
N ILE A 107 -0.32 -14.15 6.33
CA ILE A 107 -1.48 -13.41 5.79
C ILE A 107 -2.77 -13.76 6.54
N LYS A 108 -2.91 -15.00 7.02
CA LYS A 108 -4.09 -15.44 7.77
C LYS A 108 -4.09 -15.00 9.23
N ALA A 109 -2.91 -14.74 9.76
CA ALA A 109 -2.76 -14.20 11.12
C ALA A 109 -3.01 -12.70 11.15
#